data_5ad8d08528f3bf039634d985780a1ce2
#
_entry.id   5ad8d08528f3bf039634d985780a1ce2
#
_cell.length_a   1.000
_cell.length_b   1.000
_cell.length_c   1.000
_cell.angle_alpha   90.00
_cell.angle_beta   90.00
_cell.angle_gamma   90.00
#
_symmetry.space_group_name_H-M   'P 1'
#
loop_
_entity.id
_entity.type
_entity.pdbx_description
1 polymer ?
#
loop_
_entity_poly.entity_id
_entity_poly.type
_entity_poly.pdbx_seq_one_letter_code
_entity_poly.pdbx_strand_id
1 'polypeptide(L)'
;NHVWVSDITYIEVEDSSAPNGYRFVFLTIVMDAYSKCILGWYVAPTLEAAYSIKALEMAIKTLPKDFDDTLIHHSDRGTQYASAAYIKVQTDNHIIPSMTENGNPKDNAIAERINNTIKNELLHGMTFTSLSQVNTAIRKAVKFYNVERPHSSLDWLTPNQAHKMSGKLKKHWKSYREDAIKKMKNIPI
;
A
#
# COMPACT_ATOMS: atom_id res chain seq x y z
N ASN A 1 -9.86 5.09 -7.74
CA ASN A 1 -8.67 5.97 -7.68
C ASN A 1 -8.99 7.37 -7.10
N HIS A 2 -9.48 7.44 -5.84
CA HIS A 2 -9.60 8.72 -5.13
C HIS A 2 -8.49 8.90 -4.08
N VAL A 3 -8.12 7.81 -3.41
CA VAL A 3 -7.06 7.82 -2.39
C VAL A 3 -6.16 6.62 -2.61
N TRP A 4 -4.89 6.89 -2.81
CA TRP A 4 -3.84 5.88 -2.73
C TRP A 4 -3.15 5.98 -1.38
N VAL A 5 -2.73 4.83 -0.86
CA VAL A 5 -1.91 4.73 0.35
C VAL A 5 -0.60 4.06 0.02
N SER A 6 0.47 4.51 0.66
CA SER A 6 1.80 3.93 0.46
C SER A 6 2.51 3.72 1.79
N ASP A 7 3.31 2.67 1.82
CA ASP A 7 4.17 2.35 2.96
C ASP A 7 5.38 1.53 2.51
N ILE A 8 6.43 1.52 3.33
CA ILE A 8 7.65 0.74 3.09
C ILE A 8 7.78 -0.29 4.19
N THR A 9 8.05 -1.53 3.79
CA THR A 9 8.41 -2.60 4.72
C THR A 9 9.74 -3.22 4.32
N TYR A 10 10.39 -3.91 5.27
CA TYR A 10 11.65 -4.60 5.03
C TYR A 10 11.45 -6.11 4.98
N ILE A 11 12.30 -6.78 4.20
CA ILE A 11 12.35 -8.23 4.02
C ILE A 11 13.79 -8.67 4.25
N GLU A 12 13.97 -9.72 5.04
CA GLU A 12 15.27 -10.30 5.31
C GLU A 12 15.79 -11.10 4.11
N VAL A 13 17.08 -10.95 3.86
CA VAL A 13 17.83 -11.71 2.86
C VAL A 13 19.09 -12.24 3.52
N GLU A 14 19.31 -13.54 3.47
CA GLU A 14 20.52 -14.18 4.01
C GLU A 14 21.76 -13.57 3.35
N ASP A 15 22.75 -13.23 4.18
CA ASP A 15 24.01 -12.66 3.76
C ASP A 15 25.11 -13.08 4.74
N SER A 16 25.88 -14.08 4.36
CA SER A 16 26.96 -14.61 5.19
C SER A 16 28.09 -13.61 5.43
N SER A 17 28.16 -12.52 4.66
CA SER A 17 29.12 -11.44 4.88
C SER A 17 28.66 -10.41 5.90
N ALA A 18 27.37 -10.41 6.24
CA ALA A 18 26.81 -9.51 7.24
C ALA A 18 27.05 -10.04 8.66
N PRO A 19 27.30 -9.17 9.67
CA PRO A 19 27.58 -9.58 11.04
C PRO A 19 26.50 -10.48 11.68
N ASN A 20 25.22 -10.26 11.29
CA ASN A 20 24.07 -11.03 11.80
C ASN A 20 23.64 -12.15 10.84
N GLY A 21 24.37 -12.41 9.75
CA GLY A 21 24.04 -13.43 8.76
C GLY A 21 22.92 -13.03 7.80
N TYR A 22 22.42 -11.81 7.88
CA TYR A 22 21.37 -11.29 6.98
C TYR A 22 21.49 -9.79 6.73
N ARG A 23 20.85 -9.33 5.68
CA ARG A 23 20.62 -7.91 5.38
C ARG A 23 19.15 -7.68 5.04
N PHE A 24 18.72 -6.42 5.07
CA PHE A 24 17.37 -6.05 4.65
C PHE A 24 17.35 -5.55 3.21
N VAL A 25 16.27 -5.88 2.54
CA VAL A 25 15.81 -5.19 1.34
C VAL A 25 14.45 -4.57 1.63
N PHE A 26 14.07 -3.56 0.89
CA PHE A 26 12.93 -2.70 1.19
C PHE A 26 11.87 -2.83 0.11
N LEU A 27 10.64 -3.08 0.50
CA LEU A 27 9.49 -3.15 -0.38
C LEU A 27 8.64 -1.90 -0.18
N THR A 28 8.53 -1.07 -1.21
CA THR A 28 7.53 0.00 -1.27
C THR A 28 6.29 -0.52 -1.97
N ILE A 29 5.11 -0.25 -1.41
CA ILE A 29 3.80 -0.58 -2.00
C ILE A 29 2.99 0.70 -2.16
N VAL A 30 2.30 0.84 -3.30
CA VAL A 30 1.27 1.84 -3.55
C VAL A 30 -0.04 1.11 -3.83
N MET A 31 -1.09 1.41 -3.07
CA MET A 31 -2.37 0.69 -3.11
C MET A 31 -3.55 1.65 -3.16
N ASP A 32 -4.57 1.32 -3.94
CA ASP A 32 -5.84 2.04 -3.92
C ASP A 32 -6.62 1.73 -2.63
N ALA A 33 -6.96 2.77 -1.87
CA ALA A 33 -7.60 2.63 -0.56
C ALA A 33 -9.02 2.05 -0.63
N TYR A 34 -9.74 2.24 -1.75
CA TYR A 34 -11.07 1.69 -1.95
C TYR A 34 -11.01 0.19 -2.26
N SER A 35 -10.38 -0.18 -3.35
CA SER A 35 -10.35 -1.55 -3.87
C SER A 35 -9.33 -2.45 -3.18
N LYS A 36 -8.41 -1.90 -2.40
CA LYS A 36 -7.24 -2.60 -1.85
C LYS A 36 -6.31 -3.17 -2.93
N CYS A 37 -6.46 -2.74 -4.19
CA CYS A 37 -5.62 -3.18 -5.28
C CYS A 37 -4.22 -2.59 -5.15
N ILE A 38 -3.19 -3.43 -5.17
CA ILE A 38 -1.80 -2.99 -5.26
C ILE A 38 -1.55 -2.55 -6.69
N LEU A 39 -1.34 -1.24 -6.89
CA LEU A 39 -1.17 -0.60 -8.19
C LEU A 39 0.30 -0.47 -8.57
N GLY A 40 1.16 -0.28 -7.58
CA GLY A 40 2.59 -0.17 -7.77
C GLY A 40 3.37 -0.78 -6.62
N TRP A 41 4.55 -1.31 -6.93
CA TRP A 41 5.47 -1.84 -5.94
C TRP A 41 6.90 -1.85 -6.48
N TYR A 42 7.86 -1.78 -5.57
CA TYR A 42 9.27 -1.90 -5.92
C TYR A 42 10.07 -2.49 -4.76
N VAL A 43 10.97 -3.43 -5.07
CA VAL A 43 11.92 -4.02 -4.11
C VAL A 43 13.29 -3.39 -4.34
N ALA A 44 13.85 -2.79 -3.30
CA ALA A 44 15.08 -2.00 -3.35
C ALA A 44 16.14 -2.50 -2.35
N PRO A 45 17.42 -2.33 -2.64
CA PRO A 45 18.49 -2.67 -1.68
C PRO A 45 18.65 -1.63 -0.58
N THR A 46 18.16 -0.41 -0.77
CA THR A 46 18.28 0.73 0.16
C THR A 46 16.97 1.51 0.25
N LEU A 47 16.89 2.44 1.22
CA LEU A 47 15.74 3.32 1.45
C LEU A 47 15.77 4.64 0.66
N GLU A 48 16.45 4.69 -0.48
CA GLU A 48 16.50 5.89 -1.31
C GLU A 48 15.14 6.22 -1.92
N ALA A 49 14.77 7.51 -1.92
CA ALA A 49 13.51 8.00 -2.48
C ALA A 49 13.29 7.59 -3.96
N ALA A 50 14.37 7.47 -4.73
CA ALA A 50 14.33 7.03 -6.12
C ALA A 50 13.63 5.68 -6.33
N TYR A 51 13.71 4.78 -5.35
CA TYR A 51 13.05 3.47 -5.44
C TYR A 51 11.56 3.55 -5.10
N SER A 52 11.18 4.39 -4.13
CA SER A 52 9.76 4.65 -3.84
C SER A 52 9.09 5.37 -5.01
N ILE A 53 9.80 6.23 -5.72
CA ILE A 53 9.33 6.86 -6.97
C ILE A 53 9.00 5.81 -8.02
N LYS A 54 9.81 4.74 -8.19
CA LYS A 54 9.51 3.66 -9.15
C LYS A 54 8.21 2.94 -8.83
N ALA A 55 7.89 2.73 -7.54
CA ALA A 55 6.61 2.17 -7.14
C ALA A 55 5.44 3.13 -7.48
N LEU A 56 5.61 4.42 -7.23
CA LEU A 56 4.61 5.44 -7.57
C LEU A 56 4.39 5.54 -9.09
N GLU A 57 5.47 5.58 -9.88
CA GLU A 57 5.39 5.60 -11.34
C GLU A 57 4.70 4.35 -11.92
N MET A 58 4.92 3.17 -11.29
CA MET A 58 4.19 1.95 -11.66
C MET A 58 2.68 2.12 -11.41
N ALA A 59 2.29 2.69 -10.27
CA ALA A 59 0.89 2.97 -9.97
C ALA A 59 0.28 4.01 -10.93
N ILE A 60 0.99 5.10 -11.21
CA ILE A 60 0.55 6.15 -12.16
C ILE A 60 0.24 5.56 -13.54
N LYS A 61 1.04 4.61 -14.02
CA LYS A 61 0.81 3.93 -15.31
C LYS A 61 -0.48 3.11 -15.35
N THR A 62 -1.14 2.84 -14.22
CA THR A 62 -2.43 2.15 -14.18
C THR A 62 -3.62 3.09 -14.33
N LEU A 63 -3.40 4.40 -14.20
CA LEU A 63 -4.46 5.39 -14.40
C LEU A 63 -4.93 5.42 -15.86
N PRO A 64 -6.23 5.63 -16.10
CA PRO A 64 -6.74 5.94 -17.44
C PRO A 64 -6.02 7.15 -18.03
N LYS A 65 -5.88 7.19 -19.35
CA LYS A 65 -5.21 8.31 -20.04
C LYS A 65 -5.96 9.65 -19.91
N ASP A 66 -7.26 9.58 -19.71
CA ASP A 66 -8.21 10.67 -19.53
C ASP A 66 -8.61 10.87 -18.05
N PHE A 67 -7.77 10.39 -17.13
CA PHE A 67 -8.02 10.55 -15.70
C PHE A 67 -7.88 12.02 -15.30
N ASP A 68 -8.99 12.63 -14.90
CA ASP A 68 -9.11 14.05 -14.50
C ASP A 68 -9.67 14.25 -13.08
N ASP A 69 -9.96 13.15 -12.38
CA ASP A 69 -10.43 13.18 -11.00
C ASP A 69 -9.33 13.58 -10.02
N THR A 70 -9.74 14.07 -8.84
CA THR A 70 -8.84 14.34 -7.73
C THR A 70 -8.31 13.04 -7.14
N LEU A 71 -6.99 12.85 -7.16
CA LEU A 71 -6.30 11.74 -6.54
C LEU A 71 -5.43 12.24 -5.37
N ILE A 72 -5.66 11.68 -4.19
CA ILE A 72 -4.86 11.93 -2.99
C ILE A 72 -3.93 10.75 -2.77
N HIS A 73 -2.65 11.01 -2.57
CA HIS A 73 -1.69 10.00 -2.17
C HIS A 73 -1.29 10.21 -0.71
N HIS A 74 -1.67 9.27 0.13
CA HIS A 74 -1.40 9.31 1.58
C HIS A 74 -0.26 8.38 1.97
N SER A 75 0.68 8.88 2.77
CA SER A 75 1.80 8.11 3.31
C SER A 75 2.11 8.54 4.74
N ASP A 76 3.04 7.85 5.39
CA ASP A 76 3.68 8.35 6.59
C ASP A 76 4.65 9.52 6.26
N ARG A 77 5.32 10.06 7.29
CA ARG A 77 6.32 11.13 7.16
C ARG A 77 7.72 10.60 6.87
N GLY A 78 7.84 9.44 6.27
CA GLY A 78 9.14 8.91 5.85
C GLY A 78 9.89 9.90 4.94
N THR A 79 11.20 10.02 5.13
CA THR A 79 12.04 10.95 4.36
C THR A 79 11.95 10.72 2.85
N GLN A 80 11.63 9.51 2.43
CA GLN A 80 11.43 9.13 1.03
C GLN A 80 10.25 9.88 0.43
N TYR A 81 9.11 9.90 1.15
CA TYR A 81 7.87 10.55 0.72
C TYR A 81 7.92 12.08 0.83
N ALA A 82 8.68 12.60 1.83
CA ALA A 82 8.89 14.01 2.02
C ALA A 82 9.95 14.62 1.08
N SER A 83 10.64 13.79 0.28
CA SER A 83 11.66 14.27 -0.65
C SER A 83 11.07 15.13 -1.77
N ALA A 84 11.78 16.20 -2.15
CA ALA A 84 11.35 17.08 -3.24
C ALA A 84 11.13 16.31 -4.56
N ALA A 85 11.93 15.29 -4.83
CA ALA A 85 11.79 14.46 -6.03
C ALA A 85 10.48 13.65 -6.02
N TYR A 86 10.09 13.08 -4.87
CA TYR A 86 8.85 12.33 -4.74
C TYR A 86 7.62 13.24 -4.88
N ILE A 87 7.63 14.39 -4.18
CA ILE A 87 6.57 15.40 -4.26
C ILE A 87 6.45 15.93 -5.70
N LYS A 88 7.58 16.17 -6.38
CA LYS A 88 7.57 16.60 -7.77
C LYS A 88 6.85 15.60 -8.68
N VAL A 89 7.11 14.30 -8.55
CA VAL A 89 6.39 13.29 -9.35
C VAL A 89 4.90 13.30 -9.07
N GLN A 90 4.48 13.50 -7.82
CA GLN A 90 3.07 13.63 -7.48
C GLN A 90 2.44 14.86 -8.15
N THR A 91 3.05 16.03 -7.99
CA THR A 91 2.52 17.30 -8.55
C THR A 91 2.50 17.31 -10.08
N ASP A 92 3.55 16.80 -10.71
CA ASP A 92 3.61 16.66 -12.19
C ASP A 92 2.49 15.77 -12.75
N ASN A 93 1.93 14.87 -11.92
CA ASN A 93 0.83 13.99 -12.30
C ASN A 93 -0.51 14.37 -11.63
N HIS A 94 -0.65 15.61 -11.14
CA HIS A 94 -1.86 16.13 -10.49
C HIS A 94 -2.33 15.33 -9.28
N ILE A 95 -1.40 14.66 -8.58
CA ILE A 95 -1.67 13.90 -7.35
C ILE A 95 -1.43 14.80 -6.14
N ILE A 96 -2.40 14.89 -5.25
CA ILE A 96 -2.31 15.69 -4.03
C ILE A 96 -1.57 14.89 -2.95
N PRO A 97 -0.39 15.35 -2.48
CA PRO A 97 0.30 14.70 -1.37
C PRO A 97 -0.45 14.90 -0.05
N SER A 98 -0.53 13.83 0.74
CA SER A 98 -1.08 13.82 2.08
C SER A 98 -0.18 12.99 2.98
N MET A 99 0.10 13.47 4.18
CA MET A 99 0.95 12.78 5.15
C MET A 99 0.28 12.73 6.52
N THR A 100 0.58 11.70 7.31
CA THR A 100 0.12 11.59 8.70
C THR A 100 0.54 12.82 9.50
N GLU A 101 -0.36 13.41 10.30
CA GLU A 101 -0.02 14.63 11.05
C GLU A 101 0.94 14.38 12.22
N ASN A 102 0.73 13.31 12.99
CA ASN A 102 1.44 13.04 14.24
C ASN A 102 2.13 11.66 14.30
N GLY A 103 2.37 11.01 13.16
CA GLY A 103 2.93 9.65 13.14
C GLY A 103 2.02 8.61 13.80
N ASN A 104 0.71 8.89 13.89
CA ASN A 104 -0.24 7.97 14.48
C ASN A 104 -0.41 6.76 13.52
N PRO A 105 -0.10 5.52 13.98
CA PRO A 105 -0.22 4.31 13.17
C PRO A 105 -1.62 4.12 12.55
N LYS A 106 -2.66 4.63 13.22
CA LYS A 106 -4.04 4.52 12.72
C LYS A 106 -4.28 5.28 11.42
N ASP A 107 -3.47 6.27 11.11
CA ASP A 107 -3.64 7.11 9.93
C ASP A 107 -3.20 6.38 8.66
N ASN A 108 -2.27 5.39 8.76
CA ASN A 108 -1.83 4.56 7.63
C ASN A 108 -2.14 3.06 7.81
N ALA A 109 -3.12 2.71 8.65
CA ALA A 109 -3.48 1.33 8.99
C ALA A 109 -3.80 0.43 7.78
N ILE A 110 -4.23 1.03 6.66
CA ILE A 110 -4.52 0.28 5.42
C ILE A 110 -3.22 -0.22 4.79
N ALA A 111 -2.21 0.64 4.70
CA ALA A 111 -0.92 0.28 4.12
C ALA A 111 -0.12 -0.66 5.06
N GLU A 112 -0.18 -0.45 6.36
CA GLU A 112 0.41 -1.39 7.34
C GLU A 112 -0.20 -2.79 7.21
N ARG A 113 -1.52 -2.88 7.04
CA ARG A 113 -2.21 -4.16 6.90
C ARG A 113 -1.79 -4.92 5.66
N ILE A 114 -1.58 -4.26 4.52
CA ILE A 114 -1.09 -4.94 3.31
C ILE A 114 0.33 -5.44 3.49
N ASN A 115 1.20 -4.66 4.12
CA ASN A 115 2.55 -5.10 4.43
C ASN A 115 2.56 -6.34 5.32
N ASN A 116 1.70 -6.39 6.34
CA ASN A 116 1.52 -7.57 7.17
C ASN A 116 1.01 -8.77 6.37
N THR A 117 0.04 -8.59 5.48
CA THR A 117 -0.45 -9.66 4.60
C THR A 117 0.65 -10.20 3.70
N ILE A 118 1.41 -9.33 3.04
CA ILE A 118 2.52 -9.76 2.18
C ILE A 118 3.57 -10.54 3.00
N LYS A 119 4.05 -9.98 4.11
CA LYS A 119 5.14 -10.59 4.90
C LYS A 119 4.70 -11.87 5.61
N ASN A 120 3.59 -11.80 6.34
CA ASN A 120 3.23 -12.82 7.32
C ASN A 120 2.29 -13.89 6.77
N GLU A 121 1.60 -13.62 5.64
CA GLU A 121 0.76 -14.60 4.99
C GLU A 121 1.41 -15.13 3.70
N LEU A 122 1.79 -14.24 2.76
CA LEU A 122 2.16 -14.63 1.41
C LEU A 122 3.64 -14.99 1.25
N LEU A 123 4.52 -14.46 2.11
CA LEU A 123 5.95 -14.82 2.15
C LEU A 123 6.28 -15.71 3.36
N HIS A 124 5.29 -16.13 4.13
CA HIS A 124 5.52 -16.92 5.35
C HIS A 124 6.33 -18.20 5.05
N GLY A 125 7.37 -18.42 5.84
CA GLY A 125 8.25 -19.59 5.71
C GLY A 125 9.21 -19.55 4.50
N MET A 126 9.25 -18.46 3.73
CA MET A 126 10.22 -18.29 2.66
C MET A 126 11.52 -17.70 3.20
N THR A 127 12.64 -18.25 2.73
CA THR A 127 13.99 -17.69 2.93
C THR A 127 14.53 -17.19 1.60
N PHE A 128 15.27 -16.10 1.64
CA PHE A 128 15.81 -15.46 0.44
C PHE A 128 17.31 -15.26 0.59
N THR A 129 18.05 -15.53 -0.48
CA THR A 129 19.50 -15.30 -0.57
C THR A 129 19.88 -14.17 -1.53
N SER A 130 18.89 -13.59 -2.22
CA SER A 130 19.12 -12.48 -3.15
C SER A 130 17.90 -11.57 -3.33
N LEU A 131 18.18 -10.31 -3.73
CA LEU A 131 17.15 -9.33 -4.13
C LEU A 131 16.28 -9.87 -5.29
N SER A 132 16.85 -10.62 -6.22
CA SER A 132 16.13 -11.20 -7.36
C SER A 132 15.10 -12.23 -6.92
N GLN A 133 15.42 -13.07 -5.93
CA GLN A 133 14.46 -14.02 -5.34
C GLN A 133 13.30 -13.29 -4.65
N VAL A 134 13.60 -12.27 -3.85
CA VAL A 134 12.56 -11.43 -3.23
C VAL A 134 11.66 -10.80 -4.28
N ASN A 135 12.25 -10.20 -5.32
CA ASN A 135 11.49 -9.57 -6.41
C ASN A 135 10.54 -10.56 -7.10
N THR A 136 11.02 -11.80 -7.35
CA THR A 136 10.21 -12.87 -7.96
C THR A 136 9.07 -13.30 -7.03
N ALA A 137 9.34 -13.44 -5.73
CA ALA A 137 8.33 -13.80 -4.74
C ALA A 137 7.25 -12.71 -4.59
N ILE A 138 7.67 -11.44 -4.50
CA ILE A 138 6.76 -10.29 -4.41
C ILE A 138 5.88 -10.20 -5.66
N ARG A 139 6.43 -10.39 -6.84
CA ARG A 139 5.63 -10.40 -8.09
C ARG A 139 4.51 -11.44 -8.05
N LYS A 140 4.81 -12.65 -7.57
CA LYS A 140 3.83 -13.73 -7.41
C LYS A 140 2.81 -13.39 -6.32
N ALA A 141 3.27 -12.88 -5.18
CA ALA A 141 2.41 -12.49 -4.05
C ALA A 141 1.43 -11.38 -4.44
N VAL A 142 1.91 -10.33 -5.12
CA VAL A 142 1.04 -9.23 -5.60
C VAL A 142 0.03 -9.74 -6.62
N LYS A 143 0.44 -10.59 -7.56
CA LYS A 143 -0.50 -11.19 -8.52
C LYS A 143 -1.58 -11.98 -7.82
N PHE A 144 -1.20 -12.88 -6.91
CA PHE A 144 -2.16 -13.69 -6.13
C PHE A 144 -3.10 -12.79 -5.32
N TYR A 145 -2.54 -11.80 -4.59
CA TYR A 145 -3.30 -10.86 -3.78
C TYR A 145 -4.35 -10.11 -4.59
N ASN A 146 -3.97 -9.57 -5.74
CA ASN A 146 -4.87 -8.75 -6.56
C ASN A 146 -5.92 -9.58 -7.32
N VAL A 147 -5.57 -10.79 -7.77
CA VAL A 147 -6.39 -11.55 -8.73
C VAL A 147 -7.14 -12.72 -8.08
N GLU A 148 -6.56 -13.33 -7.05
CA GLU A 148 -7.06 -14.61 -6.54
C GLU A 148 -7.55 -14.53 -5.09
N ARG A 149 -7.03 -13.58 -4.27
CA ARG A 149 -7.37 -13.48 -2.87
C ARG A 149 -8.64 -12.65 -2.66
N PRO A 150 -9.78 -13.27 -2.20
CA PRO A 150 -10.97 -12.51 -1.86
C PRO A 150 -10.81 -11.79 -0.52
N HIS A 151 -11.49 -10.67 -0.37
CA HIS A 151 -11.46 -9.85 0.85
C HIS A 151 -12.85 -9.63 1.41
N SER A 152 -13.05 -9.92 2.69
CA SER A 152 -14.32 -9.67 3.37
C SER A 152 -14.73 -8.19 3.35
N SER A 153 -13.75 -7.27 3.37
CA SER A 153 -13.97 -5.83 3.26
C SER A 153 -14.37 -5.36 1.86
N LEU A 154 -14.29 -6.23 0.87
CA LEU A 154 -14.63 -5.97 -0.51
C LEU A 154 -15.84 -6.80 -0.98
N ASP A 155 -16.72 -7.20 -0.07
CA ASP A 155 -17.85 -8.09 -0.37
C ASP A 155 -17.40 -9.43 -0.97
N TRP A 156 -16.28 -9.96 -0.47
CA TRP A 156 -15.61 -11.17 -0.96
C TRP A 156 -15.09 -11.09 -2.40
N LEU A 157 -15.06 -9.89 -2.99
CA LEU A 157 -14.38 -9.67 -4.26
C LEU A 157 -12.87 -9.70 -4.09
N THR A 158 -12.16 -9.99 -5.16
CA THR A 158 -10.73 -9.74 -5.23
C THR A 158 -10.46 -8.24 -5.44
N PRO A 159 -9.27 -7.73 -5.08
CA PRO A 159 -8.90 -6.35 -5.32
C PRO A 159 -9.09 -5.90 -6.77
N ASN A 160 -8.73 -6.73 -7.74
CA ASN A 160 -8.92 -6.42 -9.16
C ASN A 160 -10.40 -6.33 -9.58
N GLN A 161 -11.26 -7.16 -8.98
CA GLN A 161 -12.70 -7.07 -9.22
C GLN A 161 -13.27 -5.79 -8.62
N ALA A 162 -12.92 -5.50 -7.36
CA ALA A 162 -13.36 -4.29 -6.67
C ALA A 162 -12.83 -3.00 -7.34
N HIS A 163 -11.63 -3.04 -7.95
CA HIS A 163 -11.05 -1.88 -8.62
C HIS A 163 -11.81 -1.44 -9.87
N LYS A 164 -12.61 -2.34 -10.45
CA LYS A 164 -13.50 -2.04 -11.59
C LYS A 164 -14.88 -1.56 -11.18
N MET A 165 -15.15 -1.46 -9.87
CA MET A 165 -16.45 -1.08 -9.35
C MET A 165 -16.44 0.36 -8.85
N SER A 166 -17.64 0.93 -8.69
CA SER A 166 -17.88 2.23 -8.06
C SER A 166 -18.97 2.10 -7.00
N GLY A 167 -19.07 3.10 -6.13
CA GLY A 167 -20.09 3.14 -5.07
C GLY A 167 -19.69 2.35 -3.81
N LYS A 168 -20.65 2.11 -2.94
CA LYS A 168 -20.41 1.47 -1.64
C LYS A 168 -20.39 -0.05 -1.78
N LEU A 169 -19.33 -0.69 -1.29
CA LEU A 169 -19.26 -2.15 -1.15
C LEU A 169 -20.02 -2.58 0.12
N LYS A 170 -20.67 -3.74 0.05
CA LYS A 170 -21.39 -4.32 1.19
C LYS A 170 -20.42 -4.71 2.30
N LYS A 171 -20.69 -4.26 3.50
CA LYS A 171 -19.92 -4.65 4.69
C LYS A 171 -20.59 -5.85 5.37
N HIS A 172 -19.80 -6.90 5.65
CA HIS A 172 -20.26 -8.13 6.31
C HIS A 172 -19.98 -8.14 7.82
N TRP A 173 -19.52 -7.01 8.38
CA TRP A 173 -19.28 -6.87 9.81
C TRP A 173 -19.91 -5.60 10.34
N LYS A 174 -20.21 -5.64 11.63
CA LYS A 174 -20.75 -4.49 12.34
C LYS A 174 -19.62 -3.51 12.68
N SER A 175 -19.75 -2.27 12.27
CA SER A 175 -18.79 -1.21 12.62
C SER A 175 -19.19 -0.57 13.94
N TYR A 176 -18.59 -0.99 15.03
CA TYR A 176 -18.81 -0.37 16.35
C TYR A 176 -18.52 1.15 16.35
N ARG A 177 -17.58 1.61 15.54
CA ARG A 177 -17.26 3.03 15.39
C ARG A 177 -18.42 3.80 14.73
N GLU A 178 -19.00 3.26 13.65
CA GLU A 178 -20.15 3.88 12.98
C GLU A 178 -21.37 3.91 13.89
N ASP A 179 -21.59 2.84 14.68
CA ASP A 179 -22.67 2.78 15.67
C ASP A 179 -22.46 3.79 16.80
N ALA A 180 -21.23 3.98 17.28
CA ALA A 180 -20.90 4.98 18.29
C ALA A 180 -21.12 6.41 17.77
N ILE A 181 -20.69 6.71 16.54
CA ILE A 181 -20.91 8.02 15.90
C ILE A 181 -22.41 8.29 15.72
N LYS A 182 -23.20 7.29 15.29
CA LYS A 182 -24.66 7.43 15.17
C LYS A 182 -25.32 7.71 16.52
N LYS A 183 -24.86 7.02 17.57
CA LYS A 183 -25.40 7.27 18.95
C LYS A 183 -25.06 8.67 19.43
N MET A 184 -23.84 9.18 19.16
CA MET A 184 -23.46 10.55 19.54
C MET A 184 -24.27 11.62 18.80
N LYS A 185 -24.63 11.41 17.54
CA LYS A 185 -25.45 12.34 16.75
C LYS A 185 -26.91 12.36 17.16
N ASN A 186 -27.38 11.34 17.87
CA ASN A 186 -28.77 11.22 18.34
C ASN A 186 -28.96 11.56 19.81
N ILE A 187 -27.97 12.16 20.50
CA ILE A 187 -28.13 12.69 21.85
C ILE A 187 -28.79 14.07 21.68
N PRO A 188 -30.03 14.27 22.19
CA PRO A 188 -30.65 15.61 22.19
C PRO A 188 -29.80 16.55 23.04
N ILE A 189 -29.55 17.74 22.54
CA ILE A 189 -28.94 18.85 23.29
C ILE A 189 -29.94 19.41 24.26
#